data_b392ef54ebb7bbf316d2231863e221dc
#
_entry.id   b392ef54ebb7bbf316d2231863e221dc
#
_cell.length_a   1.000
_cell.length_b   1.000
_cell.length_c   1.000
_cell.angle_alpha   90.00
_cell.angle_beta   90.00
_cell.angle_gamma   90.00
#
_symmetry.space_group_name_H-M   'P 1'
#
loop_
_entity.id
_entity.type
_entity.pdbx_description
1 polymer ?
#
loop_
_entity_poly.entity_id
_entity_poly.type
_entity_poly.pdbx_seq_one_letter_code
_entity_poly.pdbx_strand_id
1 'polypeptide(L)'
;SDVCSSDCKALAQELPVKAVVVRHKKAVVVSMLLTWLLSAGIVVVILMSPVWLQKQYGFAPAVTLQANSIATIMLCFGCLAAGLAADRFGASVTFIVGSLLLAASSWAFYHLAGSHPEQLFLLYGVVGLCVGVVGAVPYVMVRAFPPEVRFTGISFSYNVSYAIFGGLTPIAVTVLMGVSPMAPAWYVLALSVMGLVLGFWLRQAGGCRAREADTTEGSVFFTNR
;
A
#
# COMPACT_ATOMS: atom_id res chain seq x y z
N SER A 1 6.73 -44.41 -12.78
CA SER A 1 6.96 -43.57 -11.60
C SER A 1 8.09 -42.57 -11.79
N ASP A 2 8.86 -42.61 -12.88
CA ASP A 2 10.05 -41.77 -13.10
C ASP A 2 9.76 -40.42 -13.79
N VAL A 3 8.62 -40.28 -14.46
CA VAL A 3 8.25 -39.04 -15.16
C VAL A 3 7.91 -37.92 -14.17
N CYS A 4 7.26 -38.24 -13.05
CA CYS A 4 6.89 -37.26 -12.02
C CYS A 4 8.14 -36.72 -11.25
N SER A 5 9.21 -37.51 -11.19
CA SER A 5 10.45 -37.14 -10.50
C SER A 5 11.36 -36.21 -11.31
N SER A 6 11.32 -36.32 -12.66
CA SER A 6 12.12 -35.46 -13.55
C SER A 6 11.54 -34.06 -13.65
N ASP A 7 10.21 -33.93 -13.72
CA ASP A 7 9.52 -32.64 -13.78
C ASP A 7 9.66 -31.84 -12.47
N CYS A 8 9.59 -32.53 -11.32
CA CYS A 8 9.85 -31.88 -10.03
C CYS A 8 11.29 -31.41 -9.89
N LYS A 9 12.29 -32.15 -10.45
CA LYS A 9 13.69 -31.73 -10.43
C LYS A 9 13.99 -30.58 -11.38
N ALA A 10 13.34 -30.54 -12.54
CA ALA A 10 13.46 -29.43 -13.50
C ALA A 10 12.84 -28.13 -12.95
N LEU A 11 11.70 -28.20 -12.25
CA LEU A 11 11.09 -27.07 -11.56
C LEU A 11 11.93 -26.57 -10.37
N ALA A 12 12.68 -27.43 -9.71
CA ALA A 12 13.57 -27.05 -8.60
C ALA A 12 14.91 -26.44 -9.07
N GLN A 13 15.27 -26.59 -10.34
CA GLN A 13 16.55 -26.12 -10.87
C GLN A 13 16.53 -24.67 -11.39
N GLU A 14 15.37 -24.11 -11.72
CA GLU A 14 15.27 -22.66 -11.95
C GLU A 14 15.12 -21.97 -10.59
N LEU A 15 16.02 -21.03 -10.26
CA LEU A 15 15.86 -20.17 -9.09
C LEU A 15 14.46 -19.54 -9.14
N PRO A 16 13.51 -19.89 -8.24
CA PRO A 16 12.11 -19.51 -8.37
C PRO A 16 11.94 -17.98 -8.42
N VAL A 17 12.85 -17.24 -7.80
CA VAL A 17 12.89 -15.78 -7.82
C VAL A 17 13.18 -15.23 -9.21
N LYS A 18 14.14 -15.82 -9.96
CA LYS A 18 14.48 -15.37 -11.33
C LYS A 18 13.30 -15.58 -12.28
N ALA A 19 12.63 -16.72 -12.19
CA ALA A 19 11.45 -17.02 -13.00
C ALA A 19 10.32 -16.02 -12.72
N VAL A 20 10.05 -15.68 -11.45
CA VAL A 20 9.05 -14.69 -11.04
C VAL A 20 9.38 -13.31 -11.60
N VAL A 21 10.60 -12.83 -11.41
CA VAL A 21 11.01 -11.48 -11.83
C VAL A 21 10.98 -11.35 -13.36
N VAL A 22 11.37 -12.38 -14.10
CA VAL A 22 11.43 -12.33 -15.57
C VAL A 22 10.06 -12.51 -16.20
N ARG A 23 9.25 -13.46 -15.72
CA ARG A 23 7.94 -13.81 -16.32
C ARG A 23 6.80 -12.93 -15.84
N HIS A 24 6.84 -12.42 -14.60
CA HIS A 24 5.77 -11.65 -13.97
C HIS A 24 6.16 -10.22 -13.59
N LYS A 25 6.97 -9.54 -14.43
CA LYS A 25 7.49 -8.19 -14.18
C LYS A 25 6.42 -7.18 -13.73
N LYS A 26 5.26 -7.16 -14.40
CA LYS A 26 4.17 -6.23 -14.06
C LYS A 26 3.63 -6.48 -12.64
N ALA A 27 3.42 -7.75 -12.28
CA ALA A 27 2.96 -8.11 -10.94
C ALA A 27 3.99 -7.74 -9.85
N VAL A 28 5.28 -7.98 -10.11
CA VAL A 28 6.37 -7.61 -9.21
C VAL A 28 6.41 -6.09 -8.99
N VAL A 29 6.43 -5.30 -10.07
CA VAL A 29 6.49 -3.83 -9.99
C VAL A 29 5.30 -3.27 -9.24
N VAL A 30 4.08 -3.71 -9.56
CA VAL A 30 2.87 -3.24 -8.88
C VAL A 30 2.89 -3.61 -7.39
N SER A 31 3.29 -4.84 -7.07
CA SER A 31 3.42 -5.28 -5.67
C SER A 31 4.49 -4.48 -4.91
N MET A 32 5.61 -4.13 -5.55
CA MET A 32 6.63 -3.28 -4.95
C MET A 32 6.13 -1.85 -4.70
N LEU A 33 5.40 -1.25 -5.63
CA LEU A 33 4.83 0.08 -5.46
C LEU A 33 3.75 0.11 -4.37
N LEU A 34 2.90 -0.92 -4.30
CA LEU A 34 1.92 -1.06 -3.23
C LEU A 34 2.58 -1.26 -1.85
N THR A 35 3.67 -2.02 -1.80
CA THR A 35 4.45 -2.18 -0.56
C THR A 35 5.17 -0.89 -0.17
N TRP A 36 5.62 -0.10 -1.14
CA TRP A 36 6.15 1.24 -0.87
C TRP A 36 5.08 2.13 -0.23
N LEU A 37 3.89 2.19 -0.81
CA LEU A 37 2.76 2.93 -0.21
C LEU A 37 2.49 2.49 1.23
N LEU A 38 2.47 1.17 1.49
CA LEU A 38 2.26 0.58 2.80
C LEU A 38 3.36 0.98 3.79
N SER A 39 4.62 0.70 3.45
CA SER A 39 5.75 0.93 4.36
C SER A 39 5.94 2.41 4.65
N ALA A 40 5.94 3.25 3.61
CA ALA A 40 6.17 4.68 3.75
C ALA A 40 4.99 5.40 4.43
N GLY A 41 3.75 5.00 4.15
CA GLY A 41 2.57 5.54 4.82
C GLY A 41 2.62 5.32 6.34
N ILE A 42 2.92 4.10 6.77
CA ILE A 42 3.05 3.77 8.19
C ILE A 42 4.26 4.49 8.81
N VAL A 43 5.42 4.47 8.15
CA VAL A 43 6.64 5.10 8.67
C VAL A 43 6.45 6.59 8.88
N VAL A 44 5.91 7.31 7.91
CA VAL A 44 5.77 8.77 8.01
C VAL A 44 4.68 9.15 9.01
N VAL A 45 3.50 8.55 8.91
CA VAL A 45 2.35 8.97 9.73
C VAL A 45 2.45 8.44 11.16
N ILE A 46 2.88 7.20 11.37
CA ILE A 46 2.87 6.58 12.71
C ILE A 46 4.23 6.72 13.40
N LEU A 47 5.34 6.49 12.71
CA LEU A 47 6.64 6.48 13.36
C LEU A 47 7.30 7.87 13.43
N MET A 48 7.16 8.70 12.39
CA MET A 48 7.85 10.01 12.33
C MET A 48 7.02 11.16 12.86
N SER A 49 5.69 11.13 12.75
CA SER A 49 4.84 12.26 13.17
C SER A 49 4.93 12.63 14.64
N PRO A 50 5.08 11.71 15.62
CA PRO A 50 5.29 12.11 17.01
C PRO A 50 6.55 12.96 17.21
N VAL A 51 7.66 12.58 16.59
CA VAL A 51 8.93 13.31 16.64
C VAL A 51 8.82 14.65 15.92
N TRP A 52 8.10 14.68 14.79
CA TRP A 52 7.84 15.92 14.05
C TRP A 52 7.02 16.90 14.87
N LEU A 53 5.94 16.47 15.54
CA LEU A 53 5.11 17.28 16.43
C LEU A 53 5.92 17.88 17.59
N GLN A 54 6.82 17.09 18.19
CA GLN A 54 7.70 17.56 19.27
C GLN A 54 8.68 18.62 18.78
N LYS A 55 9.32 18.38 17.63
CA LYS A 55 10.32 19.31 17.08
C LYS A 55 9.71 20.60 16.53
N GLN A 56 8.57 20.49 15.84
CA GLN A 56 7.97 21.62 15.13
C GLN A 56 7.12 22.53 16.04
N TYR A 57 6.38 21.93 16.98
CA TYR A 57 5.43 22.66 17.83
C TYR A 57 5.72 22.57 19.32
N GLY A 58 6.77 21.86 19.73
CA GLY A 58 7.15 21.75 21.14
C GLY A 58 6.17 20.95 22.00
N PHE A 59 5.35 20.08 21.42
CA PHE A 59 4.45 19.24 22.19
C PHE A 59 5.22 18.32 23.14
N ALA A 60 4.69 18.13 24.35
CA ALA A 60 5.25 17.18 25.30
C ALA A 60 5.26 15.75 24.74
N PRO A 61 6.35 14.97 24.91
CA PRO A 61 6.44 13.60 24.43
C PRO A 61 5.27 12.71 24.84
N ALA A 62 4.77 12.86 26.05
CA ALA A 62 3.64 12.10 26.56
C ALA A 62 2.36 12.35 25.73
N VAL A 63 2.08 13.60 25.36
CA VAL A 63 0.90 13.96 24.56
C VAL A 63 0.99 13.40 23.16
N THR A 64 2.14 13.54 22.51
CA THR A 64 2.35 13.04 21.14
C THR A 64 2.30 11.52 21.06
N LEU A 65 2.81 10.81 22.07
CA LEU A 65 2.76 9.35 22.14
C LEU A 65 1.33 8.85 22.43
N GLN A 66 0.57 9.53 23.29
CA GLN A 66 -0.85 9.21 23.50
C GLN A 66 -1.66 9.42 22.22
N ALA A 67 -1.47 10.54 21.53
CA ALA A 67 -2.13 10.80 20.25
C ALA A 67 -1.76 9.74 19.19
N ASN A 68 -0.48 9.31 19.14
CA ASN A 68 -0.02 8.25 18.27
C ASN A 68 -0.65 6.88 18.60
N SER A 69 -0.89 6.59 19.88
CA SER A 69 -1.59 5.37 20.28
C SER A 69 -3.02 5.34 19.75
N ILE A 70 -3.72 6.47 19.80
CA ILE A 70 -5.06 6.60 19.21
C ILE A 70 -4.99 6.42 17.69
N ALA A 71 -4.04 7.07 17.02
CA ALA A 71 -3.85 6.92 15.58
C ALA A 71 -3.57 5.46 15.18
N THR A 72 -2.78 4.73 15.97
CA THR A 72 -2.47 3.31 15.73
C THR A 72 -3.71 2.42 15.91
N ILE A 73 -4.53 2.69 16.91
CA ILE A 73 -5.82 1.98 17.11
C ILE A 73 -6.74 2.25 15.91
N MET A 74 -6.85 3.51 15.49
CA MET A 74 -7.66 3.89 14.33
C MET A 74 -7.12 3.28 13.03
N LEU A 75 -5.80 3.13 12.89
CA LEU A 75 -5.17 2.41 11.78
C LEU A 75 -5.64 0.95 11.72
N CYS A 76 -5.75 0.25 12.85
CA CYS A 76 -6.27 -1.12 12.87
C CYS A 76 -7.71 -1.18 12.33
N PHE A 77 -8.58 -0.28 12.78
CA PHE A 77 -9.95 -0.17 12.24
C PHE A 77 -9.96 0.20 10.76
N GLY A 78 -9.08 1.10 10.36
CA GLY A 78 -8.90 1.49 8.95
C GLY A 78 -8.48 0.32 8.06
N CYS A 79 -7.55 -0.53 8.52
CA CYS A 79 -7.13 -1.72 7.79
C CYS A 79 -8.28 -2.73 7.61
N LEU A 80 -9.08 -2.95 8.66
CA LEU A 80 -10.27 -3.80 8.59
C LEU A 80 -11.29 -3.23 7.61
N ALA A 81 -11.58 -1.94 7.71
CA ALA A 81 -12.51 -1.26 6.81
C ALA A 81 -12.04 -1.31 5.34
N ALA A 82 -10.74 -1.11 5.10
CA ALA A 82 -10.16 -1.19 3.76
C ALA A 82 -10.20 -2.61 3.18
N GLY A 83 -9.97 -3.64 4.02
CA GLY A 83 -10.14 -5.04 3.62
C GLY A 83 -11.58 -5.34 3.21
N LEU A 84 -12.55 -4.99 4.05
CA LEU A 84 -13.99 -5.16 3.75
C LEU A 84 -14.42 -4.35 2.51
N ALA A 85 -13.91 -3.13 2.35
CA ALA A 85 -14.18 -2.31 1.18
C ALA A 85 -13.60 -2.93 -0.10
N ALA A 86 -12.40 -3.51 -0.01
CA ALA A 86 -11.78 -4.20 -1.14
C ALA A 86 -12.56 -5.46 -1.56
N ASP A 87 -13.14 -6.20 -0.62
CA ASP A 87 -13.99 -7.35 -0.89
C ASP A 87 -15.33 -6.92 -1.52
N ARG A 88 -15.94 -5.84 -1.03
CA ARG A 88 -17.29 -5.41 -1.44
C ARG A 88 -17.29 -4.56 -2.73
N PHE A 89 -16.39 -3.59 -2.82
CA PHE A 89 -16.35 -2.59 -3.91
C PHE A 89 -15.19 -2.83 -4.89
N GLY A 90 -14.29 -3.76 -4.56
CA GLY A 90 -13.09 -4.04 -5.32
C GLY A 90 -11.89 -3.16 -4.91
N ALA A 91 -10.69 -3.72 -5.09
CA ALA A 91 -9.44 -3.06 -4.71
C ALA A 91 -9.24 -1.70 -5.37
N SER A 92 -9.61 -1.57 -6.64
CA SER A 92 -9.48 -0.32 -7.41
C SER A 92 -10.19 0.86 -6.75
N VAL A 93 -11.48 0.68 -6.41
CA VAL A 93 -12.28 1.73 -5.76
C VAL A 93 -11.72 2.04 -4.37
N THR A 94 -11.34 1.01 -3.61
CA THR A 94 -10.76 1.16 -2.27
C THR A 94 -9.49 1.98 -2.30
N PHE A 95 -8.57 1.74 -3.25
CA PHE A 95 -7.34 2.53 -3.40
C PHE A 95 -7.62 3.96 -3.84
N ILE A 96 -8.56 4.19 -4.78
CA ILE A 96 -8.89 5.54 -5.23
C ILE A 96 -9.47 6.36 -4.07
N VAL A 97 -10.52 5.87 -3.43
CA VAL A 97 -11.19 6.57 -2.33
C VAL A 97 -10.26 6.71 -1.13
N GLY A 98 -9.58 5.63 -0.74
CA GLY A 98 -8.67 5.64 0.41
C GLY A 98 -7.48 6.59 0.22
N SER A 99 -6.92 6.68 -1.00
CA SER A 99 -5.83 7.62 -1.29
C SER A 99 -6.29 9.07 -1.26
N LEU A 100 -7.52 9.38 -1.73
CA LEU A 100 -8.09 10.72 -1.62
C LEU A 100 -8.32 11.11 -0.17
N LEU A 101 -8.88 10.21 0.64
CA LEU A 101 -9.08 10.44 2.07
C LEU A 101 -7.74 10.60 2.80
N LEU A 102 -6.74 9.79 2.46
CA LEU A 102 -5.39 9.91 3.01
C LEU A 102 -4.75 11.27 2.66
N ALA A 103 -4.86 11.72 1.41
CA ALA A 103 -4.36 13.02 0.99
C ALA A 103 -5.00 14.15 1.79
N ALA A 104 -6.33 14.18 1.87
CA ALA A 104 -7.08 15.22 2.56
C ALA A 104 -6.81 15.24 4.08
N SER A 105 -6.86 14.06 4.71
CA SER A 105 -6.65 13.94 6.16
C SER A 105 -5.22 14.23 6.59
N SER A 106 -4.22 13.77 5.82
CA SER A 106 -2.82 14.07 6.12
C SER A 106 -2.52 15.57 5.93
N TRP A 107 -3.03 16.17 4.88
CA TRP A 107 -2.90 17.62 4.67
C TRP A 107 -3.50 18.41 5.83
N ALA A 108 -4.73 18.07 6.24
CA ALA A 108 -5.39 18.70 7.38
C ALA A 108 -4.58 18.50 8.68
N PHE A 109 -4.10 17.28 8.94
CA PHE A 109 -3.31 16.99 10.14
C PHE A 109 -2.05 17.84 10.21
N TYR A 110 -1.22 17.85 9.17
CA TYR A 110 0.06 18.58 9.20
C TYR A 110 -0.09 20.09 9.22
N HIS A 111 -1.20 20.63 8.68
CA HIS A 111 -1.47 22.08 8.72
C HIS A 111 -2.15 22.55 10.01
N LEU A 112 -3.09 21.77 10.54
CA LEU A 112 -3.92 22.20 11.66
C LEU A 112 -3.39 21.78 13.03
N ALA A 113 -2.51 20.77 13.11
CA ALA A 113 -2.01 20.24 14.38
C ALA A 113 -1.34 21.32 15.27
N GLY A 114 -0.69 22.31 14.68
CA GLY A 114 -0.07 23.40 15.42
C GLY A 114 -1.03 24.53 15.79
N SER A 115 -2.04 24.77 14.97
CA SER A 115 -3.01 25.87 15.17
C SER A 115 -4.13 25.48 16.15
N HIS A 116 -4.43 24.19 16.23
CA HIS A 116 -5.54 23.64 17.03
C HIS A 116 -5.07 22.47 17.91
N PRO A 117 -4.28 22.72 18.97
CA PRO A 117 -3.77 21.67 19.85
C PRO A 117 -4.85 20.81 20.49
N GLU A 118 -6.04 21.38 20.74
CA GLU A 118 -7.21 20.71 21.28
C GLU A 118 -7.77 19.63 20.35
N GLN A 119 -7.52 19.74 19.04
CA GLN A 119 -8.00 18.80 18.03
C GLN A 119 -6.95 17.77 17.62
N LEU A 120 -5.76 17.80 18.22
CA LEU A 120 -4.64 16.92 17.87
C LEU A 120 -5.02 15.44 17.86
N PHE A 121 -5.71 14.99 18.90
CA PHE A 121 -6.15 13.60 19.04
C PHE A 121 -7.12 13.18 17.94
N LEU A 122 -8.06 14.05 17.59
CA LEU A 122 -9.02 13.81 16.53
C LEU A 122 -8.34 13.78 15.15
N LEU A 123 -7.54 14.80 14.86
CA LEU A 123 -6.82 14.91 13.57
C LEU A 123 -5.90 13.71 13.35
N TYR A 124 -5.15 13.33 14.40
CA TYR A 124 -4.23 12.21 14.30
C TYR A 124 -4.97 10.86 14.21
N GLY A 125 -6.10 10.72 14.92
CA GLY A 125 -6.97 9.54 14.81
C GLY A 125 -7.54 9.38 13.40
N VAL A 126 -8.02 10.48 12.79
CA VAL A 126 -8.59 10.47 11.43
C VAL A 126 -7.52 10.11 10.40
N VAL A 127 -6.32 10.68 10.48
CA VAL A 127 -5.25 10.32 9.53
C VAL A 127 -4.80 8.88 9.73
N GLY A 128 -4.75 8.40 10.98
CA GLY A 128 -4.47 6.99 11.28
C GLY A 128 -5.48 6.06 10.60
N LEU A 129 -6.78 6.37 10.71
CA LEU A 129 -7.85 5.62 10.03
C LEU A 129 -7.65 5.60 8.51
N CYS A 130 -7.31 6.74 7.91
CA CYS A 130 -7.13 6.87 6.46
C CYS A 130 -5.87 6.15 5.95
N VAL A 131 -4.78 6.11 6.74
CA VAL A 131 -3.61 5.27 6.41
C VAL A 131 -4.00 3.80 6.33
N GLY A 132 -5.08 3.37 6.99
CA GLY A 132 -5.63 2.03 6.93
C GLY A 132 -5.93 1.50 5.51
N VAL A 133 -5.99 2.35 4.49
CA VAL A 133 -6.06 1.92 3.08
C VAL A 133 -4.95 0.90 2.72
N VAL A 134 -3.82 0.94 3.40
CA VAL A 134 -2.73 -0.03 3.23
C VAL A 134 -3.13 -1.47 3.55
N GLY A 135 -4.20 -1.68 4.33
CA GLY A 135 -4.79 -3.00 4.61
C GLY A 135 -5.31 -3.72 3.35
N ALA A 136 -5.60 -2.98 2.28
CA ALA A 136 -5.98 -3.56 1.00
C ALA A 136 -4.77 -4.04 0.14
N VAL A 137 -3.53 -3.72 0.53
CA VAL A 137 -2.31 -4.10 -0.23
C VAL A 137 -2.16 -5.62 -0.34
N PRO A 138 -2.23 -6.43 0.74
CA PRO A 138 -2.11 -7.87 0.65
C PRO A 138 -3.17 -8.51 -0.26
N TYR A 139 -4.39 -7.98 -0.27
CA TYR A 139 -5.47 -8.44 -1.14
C TYR A 139 -5.08 -8.36 -2.62
N VAL A 140 -4.49 -7.25 -3.05
CA VAL A 140 -4.04 -7.08 -4.44
C VAL A 140 -2.84 -7.97 -4.73
N MET A 141 -1.87 -8.05 -3.81
CA MET A 141 -0.67 -8.85 -4.00
C MET A 141 -0.99 -10.34 -4.19
N VAL A 142 -1.91 -10.90 -3.40
CA VAL A 142 -2.34 -12.30 -3.53
C VAL A 142 -2.97 -12.58 -4.90
N ARG A 143 -3.69 -11.61 -5.47
CA ARG A 143 -4.35 -11.74 -6.77
C ARG A 143 -3.45 -11.39 -7.96
N ALA A 144 -2.31 -10.73 -7.71
CA ALA A 144 -1.37 -10.34 -8.77
C ALA A 144 -0.55 -11.51 -9.31
N PHE A 145 -0.33 -12.55 -8.50
CA PHE A 145 0.50 -13.70 -8.87
C PHE A 145 -0.31 -14.98 -9.07
N PRO A 146 0.02 -15.81 -10.10
CA PRO A 146 -0.53 -17.15 -10.24
C PRO A 146 -0.19 -18.03 -9.04
N PRO A 147 -1.02 -19.06 -8.74
CA PRO A 147 -0.84 -19.91 -7.54
C PRO A 147 0.56 -20.51 -7.39
N GLU A 148 1.17 -20.94 -8.50
CA GLU A 148 2.46 -21.67 -8.54
C GLU A 148 3.64 -20.81 -8.04
N VAL A 149 3.59 -19.50 -8.27
CA VAL A 149 4.67 -18.57 -7.93
C VAL A 149 4.26 -17.50 -6.92
N ARG A 150 3.04 -17.58 -6.40
CA ARG A 150 2.43 -16.56 -5.53
C ARG A 150 3.26 -16.29 -4.28
N PHE A 151 3.64 -17.35 -3.56
CA PHE A 151 4.41 -17.21 -2.32
C PHE A 151 5.75 -16.53 -2.58
N THR A 152 6.50 -17.01 -3.56
CA THR A 152 7.81 -16.45 -3.93
C THR A 152 7.69 -15.01 -4.43
N GLY A 153 6.68 -14.72 -5.26
CA GLY A 153 6.44 -13.40 -5.82
C GLY A 153 6.10 -12.35 -4.75
N ILE A 154 5.19 -12.71 -3.84
CA ILE A 154 4.81 -11.83 -2.72
C ILE A 154 6.00 -11.62 -1.79
N SER A 155 6.66 -12.71 -1.35
CA SER A 155 7.78 -12.61 -0.42
C SER A 155 8.92 -11.77 -0.99
N PHE A 156 9.29 -11.97 -2.24
CA PHE A 156 10.32 -11.18 -2.90
C PHE A 156 9.93 -9.70 -2.99
N SER A 157 8.77 -9.41 -3.57
CA SER A 157 8.31 -8.03 -3.79
C SER A 157 8.16 -7.27 -2.48
N TYR A 158 7.58 -7.93 -1.46
CA TYR A 158 7.36 -7.32 -0.15
C TYR A 158 8.68 -7.02 0.56
N ASN A 159 9.56 -8.01 0.72
CA ASN A 159 10.79 -7.84 1.49
C ASN A 159 11.77 -6.87 0.82
N VAL A 160 11.95 -6.97 -0.49
CA VAL A 160 12.84 -6.05 -1.23
C VAL A 160 12.31 -4.63 -1.18
N SER A 161 11.02 -4.42 -1.42
CA SER A 161 10.41 -3.10 -1.38
C SER A 161 10.44 -2.51 0.04
N TYR A 162 10.13 -3.32 1.05
CA TYR A 162 10.14 -2.87 2.45
C TYR A 162 11.56 -2.51 2.91
N ALA A 163 12.58 -3.29 2.55
CA ALA A 163 13.96 -3.01 2.87
C ALA A 163 14.44 -1.68 2.23
N ILE A 164 14.11 -1.47 0.95
CA ILE A 164 14.52 -0.25 0.22
C ILE A 164 13.71 0.95 0.70
N PHE A 165 12.40 0.92 0.53
CA PHE A 165 11.56 2.10 0.75
C PHE A 165 11.25 2.34 2.24
N GLY A 166 11.10 1.28 3.05
CA GLY A 166 10.97 1.41 4.49
C GLY A 166 12.21 1.99 5.15
N GLY A 167 13.40 1.61 4.66
CA GLY A 167 14.69 2.15 5.14
C GLY A 167 15.00 3.56 4.62
N LEU A 168 14.73 3.84 3.34
CA LEU A 168 15.02 5.15 2.74
C LEU A 168 14.02 6.24 3.13
N THR A 169 12.77 5.89 3.42
CA THR A 169 11.72 6.87 3.77
C THR A 169 12.09 7.77 4.95
N PRO A 170 12.55 7.25 6.12
CA PRO A 170 12.93 8.11 7.24
C PRO A 170 14.07 9.07 6.89
N ILE A 171 15.05 8.60 6.13
CA ILE A 171 16.20 9.39 5.68
C ILE A 171 15.72 10.51 4.75
N ALA A 172 14.94 10.16 3.72
CA ALA A 172 14.42 11.11 2.76
C ALA A 172 13.57 12.19 3.43
N VAL A 173 12.62 11.81 4.29
CA VAL A 173 11.75 12.75 4.99
C VAL A 173 12.55 13.62 5.94
N THR A 174 13.55 13.08 6.67
CA THR A 174 14.39 13.86 7.58
C THR A 174 15.23 14.90 6.83
N VAL A 175 15.81 14.53 5.68
CA VAL A 175 16.56 15.47 4.82
C VAL A 175 15.63 16.56 4.28
N LEU A 176 14.45 16.19 3.80
CA LEU A 176 13.46 17.16 3.31
C LEU A 176 12.95 18.09 4.42
N MET A 177 12.83 17.61 5.66
CA MET A 177 12.47 18.46 6.81
C MET A 177 13.50 19.54 7.09
N GLY A 178 14.76 19.36 6.70
CA GLY A 178 15.79 20.41 6.74
C GLY A 178 15.53 21.56 5.74
N VAL A 179 14.77 21.28 4.67
CA VAL A 179 14.39 22.28 3.64
C VAL A 179 13.02 22.87 3.93
N SER A 180 12.05 22.04 4.34
CA SER A 180 10.68 22.47 4.62
C SER A 180 10.11 21.72 5.82
N PRO A 181 9.58 22.42 6.83
CA PRO A 181 8.89 21.78 7.96
C PRO A 181 7.70 20.91 7.55
N MET A 182 7.08 21.23 6.40
CA MET A 182 5.92 20.49 5.85
C MET A 182 6.30 19.30 4.97
N ALA A 183 7.57 18.89 4.95
CA ALA A 183 8.05 17.77 4.15
C ALA A 183 7.26 16.47 4.37
N PRO A 184 6.87 16.07 5.60
CA PRO A 184 6.05 14.87 5.79
C PRO A 184 4.70 14.96 5.07
N ALA A 185 4.05 16.12 5.08
CA ALA A 185 2.77 16.35 4.37
C ALA A 185 2.93 16.15 2.86
N TRP A 186 3.95 16.76 2.26
CA TRP A 186 4.25 16.62 0.83
C TRP A 186 4.59 15.18 0.46
N TYR A 187 5.34 14.48 1.30
CA TYR A 187 5.69 13.10 1.06
C TYR A 187 4.46 12.18 1.07
N VAL A 188 3.57 12.32 2.07
CA VAL A 188 2.32 11.55 2.13
C VAL A 188 1.39 11.91 0.97
N LEU A 189 1.35 13.18 0.55
CA LEU A 189 0.61 13.60 -0.63
C LEU A 189 1.11 12.91 -1.91
N ALA A 190 2.43 12.85 -2.11
CA ALA A 190 3.03 12.12 -3.23
C ALA A 190 2.69 10.61 -3.20
N LEU A 191 2.73 9.98 -2.02
CA LEU A 191 2.29 8.60 -1.85
C LEU A 191 0.80 8.43 -2.18
N SER A 192 -0.04 9.38 -1.80
CA SER A 192 -1.47 9.35 -2.10
C SER A 192 -1.73 9.47 -3.60
N VAL A 193 -0.99 10.32 -4.31
CA VAL A 193 -1.04 10.40 -5.78
C VAL A 193 -0.62 9.06 -6.42
N MET A 194 0.44 8.45 -5.92
CA MET A 194 0.86 7.12 -6.37
C MET A 194 -0.24 6.07 -6.13
N GLY A 195 -0.89 6.08 -4.96
CA GLY A 195 -2.01 5.21 -4.64
C GLY A 195 -3.21 5.42 -5.58
N LEU A 196 -3.52 6.68 -5.95
CA LEU A 196 -4.53 7.00 -6.94
C LEU A 196 -4.20 6.42 -8.31
N VAL A 197 -2.98 6.63 -8.80
CA VAL A 197 -2.51 6.09 -10.09
C VAL A 197 -2.62 4.56 -10.11
N LEU A 198 -2.19 3.90 -9.04
CA LEU A 198 -2.32 2.44 -8.90
C LEU A 198 -3.78 1.99 -8.86
N GLY A 199 -4.67 2.72 -8.17
CA GLY A 199 -6.09 2.46 -8.15
C GLY A 199 -6.74 2.54 -9.54
N PHE A 200 -6.43 3.57 -10.32
CA PHE A 200 -6.89 3.70 -11.70
C PHE A 200 -6.31 2.60 -12.62
N TRP A 201 -5.04 2.28 -12.45
CA TRP A 201 -4.40 1.20 -13.21
C TRP A 201 -5.06 -0.17 -12.93
N LEU A 202 -5.35 -0.46 -11.66
CA LEU A 202 -6.07 -1.68 -11.26
C LEU A 202 -7.47 -1.74 -11.87
N ARG A 203 -8.16 -0.61 -12.00
CA ARG A 203 -9.47 -0.52 -12.64
C ARG A 203 -9.41 -0.89 -14.12
N GLN A 204 -8.41 -0.38 -14.84
CA GLN A 204 -8.20 -0.68 -16.25
C GLN A 204 -7.83 -2.17 -16.45
N ALA A 205 -6.92 -2.69 -15.64
CA ALA A 205 -6.50 -4.10 -15.69
C ALA A 205 -7.64 -5.08 -15.39
N GLY A 206 -8.54 -4.73 -14.45
CA GLY A 206 -9.74 -5.51 -14.14
C GLY A 206 -10.75 -5.52 -15.29
N GLY A 207 -10.96 -4.39 -15.95
CA GLY A 207 -11.85 -4.28 -17.11
C GLY A 207 -11.37 -5.07 -18.33
N CYS A 208 -10.06 -5.16 -18.58
CA CYS A 208 -9.50 -5.98 -19.65
C CYS A 208 -9.73 -7.48 -19.40
N ARG A 209 -9.54 -7.97 -18.18
CA ARG A 209 -9.78 -9.39 -17.85
C ARG A 209 -11.25 -9.80 -17.97
N ALA A 210 -12.18 -8.95 -17.57
CA ALA A 210 -13.60 -9.21 -17.74
C ALA A 210 -14.01 -9.30 -19.22
N ARG A 211 -13.41 -8.48 -20.07
CA ARG A 211 -13.66 -8.47 -21.51
C ARG A 211 -13.07 -9.69 -22.24
N GLU A 212 -11.91 -10.19 -21.80
CA GLU A 212 -11.32 -11.43 -22.33
C GLU A 212 -12.13 -12.66 -21.93
N ALA A 213 -12.67 -12.71 -20.70
CA ALA A 213 -13.54 -13.80 -20.24
C ALA A 213 -14.84 -13.86 -21.06
N ASP A 214 -15.48 -12.72 -21.33
CA ASP A 214 -16.70 -12.61 -22.10
C ASP A 214 -16.51 -13.04 -23.58
N THR A 215 -15.37 -12.69 -24.18
CA THR A 215 -15.03 -13.14 -25.55
C THR A 215 -14.74 -14.64 -25.64
N THR A 216 -14.21 -15.24 -24.56
CA THR A 216 -13.91 -16.69 -24.53
C THR A 216 -15.18 -17.52 -24.33
N GLU A 217 -16.12 -17.08 -23.48
CA GLU A 217 -17.43 -17.71 -23.34
C GLU A 217 -18.29 -17.59 -24.61
N GLY A 218 -18.24 -16.42 -25.28
CA GLY A 218 -18.94 -16.21 -26.54
C GLY A 218 -18.47 -17.14 -27.68
N SER A 219 -17.19 -17.52 -27.70
CA SER A 219 -16.63 -18.42 -28.72
C SER A 219 -17.04 -19.89 -28.51
N VAL A 220 -17.34 -20.31 -27.30
CA VAL A 220 -17.77 -21.67 -26.99
C VAL A 220 -19.21 -21.91 -27.41
N PHE A 221 -20.06 -20.87 -27.42
CA PHE A 221 -21.46 -20.98 -27.86
C PHE A 221 -21.65 -21.08 -29.38
N PHE A 222 -20.66 -20.64 -30.18
CA PHE A 222 -20.75 -20.69 -31.64
C PHE A 222 -20.12 -21.94 -32.30
N THR A 223 -19.50 -22.83 -31.52
CA THR A 223 -18.82 -24.04 -32.08
C THR A 223 -19.65 -25.30 -32.01
N ASN A 224 -20.91 -25.24 -31.56
CA ASN A 224 -21.84 -26.40 -31.51
C ASN A 224 -23.11 -26.15 -32.35
N ARG A 225 -22.90 -25.97 -33.65
CA ARG A 225 -23.97 -26.22 -34.67
C ARG A 225 -23.39 -26.87 -35.91
#